data_062f9de67cd963c6c3e2d185ddb0b519
#
_entry.id   062f9de67cd963c6c3e2d185ddb0b519
#
_cell.length_a   1.000
_cell.length_b   1.000
_cell.length_c   1.000
_cell.angle_alpha   90.00
_cell.angle_beta   90.00
_cell.angle_gamma   90.00
#
_symmetry.space_group_name_H-M   'P 1'
#
loop_
_entity.id
_entity.type
_entity.pdbx_description
1 polymer ?
#
loop_
_entity_poly.entity_id
_entity_poly.type
_entity_poly.pdbx_seq_one_letter_code
_entity_poly.pdbx_strand_id
1 'polypeptide(L)'
;MASHFPVSKFTIAGEAGAIELAAHVSEGREPNAVAVVAHPHPLFGGTMDNKVATTLARALFDAGAATYRFNFRGVGKTEGVHDDGRGETADLLAVVAHARGAHPGLPLWLAGFSFGAAVTLAASEKVNCTEMVLIAPGFSRMAHWQNVKSGGVAPESTLLIHGEKDDTVPLADSLDWARGREIAVVVVPEADHFFHQRLQILRRIIGRWMAQHAVAAAAGAVT
;
A
#
# COMPACT_ATOMS: atom_id res chain seq x y z
N MET A 1 11.28 -3.45 -23.05
CA MET A 1 10.24 -4.51 -22.98
C MET A 1 9.51 -4.37 -21.66
N ALA A 2 8.16 -4.49 -21.63
CA ALA A 2 7.46 -4.52 -20.35
C ALA A 2 7.86 -5.80 -19.62
N SER A 3 8.37 -5.70 -18.38
CA SER A 3 8.71 -6.87 -17.58
C SER A 3 7.45 -7.72 -17.37
N HIS A 4 7.60 -9.03 -17.43
CA HIS A 4 6.52 -9.94 -17.04
C HIS A 4 6.10 -9.65 -15.60
N PHE A 5 4.80 -9.70 -15.30
CA PHE A 5 4.23 -9.49 -13.96
C PHE A 5 3.58 -10.80 -13.51
N PRO A 6 4.37 -11.76 -13.03
CA PRO A 6 3.87 -13.08 -12.67
C PRO A 6 2.89 -12.95 -11.51
N VAL A 7 1.95 -13.89 -11.40
CA VAL A 7 1.01 -13.94 -10.30
C VAL A 7 0.80 -15.37 -9.82
N SER A 8 0.97 -15.58 -8.53
CA SER A 8 0.59 -16.82 -7.84
C SER A 8 -0.50 -16.49 -6.82
N LYS A 9 -1.67 -17.14 -6.94
CA LYS A 9 -2.80 -16.96 -6.02
C LYS A 9 -2.90 -18.15 -5.06
N PHE A 10 -3.02 -17.88 -3.77
CA PHE A 10 -3.14 -18.88 -2.70
C PHE A 10 -3.80 -18.27 -1.47
N THR A 11 -3.97 -19.04 -0.40
CA THR A 11 -4.49 -18.57 0.89
C THR A 11 -3.47 -18.82 1.99
N ILE A 12 -3.48 -17.97 3.02
CA ILE A 12 -2.75 -18.15 4.27
C ILE A 12 -3.71 -18.13 5.45
N ALA A 13 -3.26 -18.54 6.62
CA ALA A 13 -4.04 -18.40 7.86
C ALA A 13 -3.99 -16.93 8.34
N GLY A 14 -5.14 -16.37 8.70
CA GLY A 14 -5.32 -15.12 9.40
C GLY A 14 -6.07 -15.30 10.70
N GLU A 15 -6.32 -14.19 11.42
CA GLU A 15 -7.04 -14.22 12.69
C GLU A 15 -8.52 -14.63 12.53
N ALA A 16 -9.19 -14.18 11.48
CA ALA A 16 -10.60 -14.47 11.19
C ALA A 16 -10.81 -15.67 10.26
N GLY A 17 -9.75 -16.43 9.94
CA GLY A 17 -9.77 -17.55 9.00
C GLY A 17 -8.80 -17.36 7.85
N ALA A 18 -9.08 -17.96 6.69
CA ALA A 18 -8.21 -17.88 5.51
C ALA A 18 -8.17 -16.47 4.92
N ILE A 19 -6.99 -16.04 4.46
CA ILE A 19 -6.78 -14.78 3.72
C ILE A 19 -6.31 -15.12 2.30
N GLU A 20 -7.02 -14.63 1.29
CA GLU A 20 -6.65 -14.79 -0.13
C GLU A 20 -5.58 -13.79 -0.56
N LEU A 21 -4.50 -14.28 -1.17
CA LEU A 21 -3.36 -13.50 -1.64
C LEU A 21 -3.09 -13.68 -3.12
N ALA A 22 -2.46 -12.66 -3.70
CA ALA A 22 -1.80 -12.68 -5.00
C ALA A 22 -0.36 -12.20 -4.84
N ALA A 23 0.61 -13.12 -4.95
CA ALA A 23 2.03 -12.82 -4.88
C ALA A 23 2.61 -12.58 -6.28
N HIS A 24 3.50 -11.60 -6.38
CA HIS A 24 4.24 -11.24 -7.58
C HIS A 24 5.74 -11.26 -7.23
N VAL A 25 6.40 -12.35 -7.59
CA VAL A 25 7.83 -12.56 -7.37
C VAL A 25 8.49 -12.78 -8.72
N SER A 26 9.58 -12.09 -9.00
CA SER A 26 10.30 -12.20 -10.27
C SER A 26 11.07 -13.52 -10.35
N GLU A 27 10.95 -14.22 -11.47
CA GLU A 27 11.82 -15.34 -11.77
C GLU A 27 13.17 -14.81 -12.26
N GLY A 28 14.25 -15.28 -11.63
CA GLY A 28 15.64 -14.93 -12.04
C GLY A 28 16.14 -13.56 -11.57
N ARG A 29 15.39 -12.85 -10.70
CA ARG A 29 15.87 -11.65 -9.99
C ARG A 29 15.53 -11.75 -8.52
N GLU A 30 16.57 -11.72 -7.67
CA GLU A 30 16.35 -11.63 -6.23
C GLU A 30 15.64 -10.32 -5.87
N PRO A 31 14.59 -10.36 -5.03
CA PRO A 31 13.93 -9.16 -4.58
C PRO A 31 14.82 -8.34 -3.64
N ASN A 32 14.75 -7.02 -3.74
CA ASN A 32 15.45 -6.09 -2.85
C ASN A 32 14.60 -5.61 -1.66
N ALA A 33 13.31 -5.92 -1.68
CA ALA A 33 12.34 -5.58 -0.65
C ALA A 33 11.13 -6.51 -0.69
N VAL A 34 10.32 -6.46 0.34
CA VAL A 34 8.98 -7.06 0.39
C VAL A 34 7.96 -5.94 0.41
N ALA A 35 6.95 -5.99 -0.45
CA ALA A 35 5.89 -4.99 -0.48
C ALA A 35 4.50 -5.63 -0.23
N VAL A 36 3.70 -5.02 0.64
CA VAL A 36 2.30 -5.42 0.88
C VAL A 36 1.37 -4.29 0.48
N VAL A 37 0.36 -4.60 -0.33
CA VAL A 37 -0.55 -3.64 -0.95
C VAL A 37 -1.99 -3.90 -0.53
N ALA A 38 -2.60 -2.91 0.11
CA ALA A 38 -3.97 -2.93 0.61
C ALA A 38 -4.95 -2.25 -0.36
N HIS A 39 -6.08 -2.91 -0.63
CA HIS A 39 -7.11 -2.45 -1.56
C HIS A 39 -8.11 -1.46 -0.92
N PRO A 40 -8.96 -0.76 -1.72
CA PRO A 40 -9.95 0.17 -1.19
C PRO A 40 -11.07 -0.54 -0.43
N HIS A 41 -12.06 0.22 0.04
CA HIS A 41 -13.07 -0.21 0.99
C HIS A 41 -13.84 -1.48 0.56
N PRO A 42 -13.84 -2.54 1.39
CA PRO A 42 -14.48 -3.83 1.09
C PRO A 42 -15.95 -3.71 0.73
N LEU A 43 -16.73 -2.96 1.52
CA LEU A 43 -18.18 -2.84 1.36
C LEU A 43 -18.59 -2.00 0.13
N PHE A 44 -17.66 -1.31 -0.52
CA PHE A 44 -17.89 -0.56 -1.76
C PHE A 44 -17.26 -1.24 -2.98
N GLY A 45 -17.16 -2.58 -2.95
CA GLY A 45 -16.64 -3.36 -4.07
C GLY A 45 -15.11 -3.36 -4.18
N GLY A 46 -14.39 -2.93 -3.13
CA GLY A 46 -12.94 -3.03 -3.08
C GLY A 46 -12.46 -4.47 -3.07
N THR A 47 -11.47 -4.78 -3.91
CA THR A 47 -10.80 -6.08 -3.98
C THR A 47 -9.33 -5.90 -4.29
N MET A 48 -8.50 -6.91 -4.07
CA MET A 48 -7.08 -6.90 -4.44
C MET A 48 -6.85 -6.71 -5.95
N ASP A 49 -7.86 -6.95 -6.79
CA ASP A 49 -7.82 -6.76 -8.24
C ASP A 49 -8.28 -5.36 -8.69
N ASN A 50 -8.55 -4.43 -7.74
CA ASN A 50 -8.79 -3.01 -8.05
C ASN A 50 -7.64 -2.44 -8.89
N LYS A 51 -7.96 -1.61 -9.90
CA LYS A 51 -6.98 -1.09 -10.86
C LYS A 51 -5.90 -0.22 -10.21
N VAL A 52 -6.24 0.60 -9.20
CA VAL A 52 -5.26 1.41 -8.46
C VAL A 52 -4.35 0.51 -7.64
N ALA A 53 -4.90 -0.45 -6.88
CA ALA A 53 -4.12 -1.41 -6.09
C ALA A 53 -3.20 -2.26 -6.97
N THR A 54 -3.67 -2.71 -8.14
CA THR A 54 -2.85 -3.46 -9.11
C THR A 54 -1.75 -2.58 -9.72
N THR A 55 -2.03 -1.31 -10.02
CA THR A 55 -1.04 -0.36 -10.54
C THR A 55 0.05 -0.08 -9.50
N LEU A 56 -0.35 0.11 -8.24
CA LEU A 56 0.55 0.29 -7.10
C LEU A 56 1.46 -0.93 -6.92
N ALA A 57 0.87 -2.13 -6.87
CA ALA A 57 1.64 -3.38 -6.78
C ALA A 57 2.62 -3.55 -7.95
N ARG A 58 2.19 -3.22 -9.17
CA ARG A 58 3.04 -3.26 -10.35
C ARG A 58 4.22 -2.29 -10.26
N ALA A 59 4.00 -1.07 -9.76
CA ALA A 59 5.07 -0.08 -9.60
C ALA A 59 6.13 -0.55 -8.58
N LEU A 60 5.71 -1.13 -7.46
CA LEU A 60 6.60 -1.67 -6.44
C LEU A 60 7.36 -2.91 -6.91
N PHE A 61 6.71 -3.80 -7.67
CA PHE A 61 7.37 -4.94 -8.33
C PHE A 61 8.43 -4.49 -9.33
N ASP A 62 8.12 -3.48 -10.15
CA ASP A 62 9.08 -2.92 -11.11
C ASP A 62 10.28 -2.26 -10.40
N ALA A 63 10.08 -1.73 -9.19
CA ALA A 63 11.13 -1.20 -8.33
C ALA A 63 11.97 -2.30 -7.64
N GLY A 64 11.60 -3.58 -7.79
CA GLY A 64 12.39 -4.72 -7.33
C GLY A 64 11.80 -5.51 -6.18
N ALA A 65 10.64 -5.14 -5.65
CA ALA A 65 10.05 -5.84 -4.52
C ALA A 65 9.39 -7.18 -4.92
N ALA A 66 9.45 -8.16 -4.01
CA ALA A 66 8.46 -9.22 -3.94
C ALA A 66 7.16 -8.63 -3.42
N THR A 67 6.10 -8.60 -4.23
CA THR A 67 4.90 -7.80 -3.94
C THR A 67 3.70 -8.68 -3.68
N TYR A 68 2.98 -8.40 -2.60
CA TYR A 68 1.81 -9.15 -2.14
C TYR A 68 0.58 -8.25 -2.13
N ARG A 69 -0.46 -8.63 -2.88
CA ARG A 69 -1.82 -8.10 -2.76
C ARG A 69 -2.67 -9.12 -2.05
N PHE A 70 -3.69 -8.70 -1.34
CA PHE A 70 -4.59 -9.61 -0.63
C PHE A 70 -6.00 -9.05 -0.58
N ASN A 71 -6.98 -9.90 -0.34
CA ASN A 71 -8.34 -9.48 -0.04
C ASN A 71 -8.53 -9.33 1.46
N PHE A 72 -9.09 -8.21 1.91
CA PHE A 72 -9.53 -8.04 3.30
C PHE A 72 -10.63 -9.04 3.65
N ARG A 73 -10.84 -9.25 4.94
CA ARG A 73 -11.91 -10.09 5.47
C ARG A 73 -13.27 -9.77 4.83
N GLY A 74 -14.03 -10.83 4.52
CA GLY A 74 -15.32 -10.74 3.84
C GLY A 74 -15.24 -10.48 2.32
N VAL A 75 -14.05 -10.46 1.70
CA VAL A 75 -13.86 -10.25 0.27
C VAL A 75 -13.27 -11.48 -0.41
N GLY A 76 -13.84 -11.88 -1.55
CA GLY A 76 -13.35 -13.01 -2.34
C GLY A 76 -13.36 -14.30 -1.52
N LYS A 77 -12.21 -14.94 -1.37
CA LYS A 77 -12.03 -16.15 -0.57
C LYS A 77 -11.51 -15.87 0.86
N THR A 78 -11.37 -14.60 1.23
CA THR A 78 -10.96 -14.23 2.58
C THR A 78 -12.14 -14.35 3.54
N GLU A 79 -11.98 -15.13 4.58
CA GLU A 79 -12.99 -15.38 5.61
C GLU A 79 -13.12 -14.17 6.56
N GLY A 80 -14.17 -14.21 7.40
CA GLY A 80 -14.48 -13.17 8.36
C GLY A 80 -15.47 -12.13 7.81
N VAL A 81 -15.64 -11.06 8.57
CA VAL A 81 -16.54 -9.94 8.27
C VAL A 81 -15.82 -8.62 8.46
N HIS A 82 -16.25 -7.59 7.73
CA HIS A 82 -15.70 -6.24 7.86
C HIS A 82 -15.77 -5.74 9.32
N ASP A 83 -14.68 -5.16 9.81
CA ASP A 83 -14.51 -4.70 11.20
C ASP A 83 -13.93 -3.27 11.28
N ASP A 84 -14.43 -2.39 10.44
CA ASP A 84 -14.12 -0.94 10.44
C ASP A 84 -12.60 -0.63 10.53
N GLY A 85 -11.78 -1.47 9.91
CA GLY A 85 -10.32 -1.30 9.81
C GLY A 85 -9.51 -1.96 10.92
N ARG A 86 -10.11 -2.35 12.05
CA ARG A 86 -9.38 -3.04 13.13
C ARG A 86 -8.96 -4.43 12.68
N GLY A 87 -9.93 -5.22 12.25
CA GLY A 87 -9.70 -6.55 11.74
C GLY A 87 -8.91 -6.54 10.44
N GLU A 88 -9.17 -5.59 9.54
CA GLU A 88 -8.41 -5.41 8.30
C GLU A 88 -6.93 -5.07 8.56
N THR A 89 -6.64 -4.37 9.65
CA THR A 89 -5.25 -4.16 10.10
C THR A 89 -4.61 -5.49 10.54
N ALA A 90 -5.33 -6.36 11.23
CA ALA A 90 -4.83 -7.69 11.60
C ALA A 90 -4.59 -8.56 10.36
N ASP A 91 -5.48 -8.50 9.36
CA ASP A 91 -5.29 -9.20 8.07
C ASP A 91 -4.00 -8.73 7.37
N LEU A 92 -3.77 -7.41 7.28
CA LEU A 92 -2.55 -6.85 6.68
C LEU A 92 -1.30 -7.32 7.44
N LEU A 93 -1.33 -7.32 8.77
CA LEU A 93 -0.21 -7.79 9.61
C LEU A 93 0.08 -9.28 9.40
N ALA A 94 -0.94 -10.12 9.23
CA ALA A 94 -0.76 -11.53 8.90
C ALA A 94 -0.08 -11.72 7.53
N VAL A 95 -0.47 -10.91 6.53
CA VAL A 95 0.18 -10.91 5.21
C VAL A 95 1.64 -10.44 5.32
N VAL A 96 1.92 -9.41 6.11
CA VAL A 96 3.30 -8.95 6.39
C VAL A 96 4.14 -10.06 7.02
N ALA A 97 3.60 -10.76 8.01
CA ALA A 97 4.31 -11.86 8.67
C ALA A 97 4.64 -12.99 7.68
N HIS A 98 3.69 -13.38 6.83
CA HIS A 98 3.89 -14.37 5.77
C HIS A 98 4.98 -13.92 4.78
N ALA A 99 4.86 -12.70 4.28
CA ALA A 99 5.77 -12.16 3.27
C ALA A 99 7.22 -12.04 3.79
N ARG A 100 7.39 -11.60 5.04
CA ARG A 100 8.71 -11.59 5.72
C ARG A 100 9.27 -12.98 5.97
N GLY A 101 8.41 -13.95 6.28
CA GLY A 101 8.81 -15.36 6.42
C GLY A 101 9.33 -15.95 5.11
N ALA A 102 8.72 -15.57 3.98
CA ALA A 102 9.14 -16.00 2.65
C ALA A 102 10.43 -15.29 2.17
N HIS A 103 10.70 -14.07 2.68
CA HIS A 103 11.83 -13.23 2.26
C HIS A 103 12.52 -12.62 3.50
N PRO A 104 13.21 -13.41 4.32
CA PRO A 104 13.81 -12.95 5.58
C PRO A 104 14.89 -11.89 5.35
N GLY A 105 14.92 -10.88 6.23
CA GLY A 105 15.93 -9.82 6.22
C GLY A 105 15.72 -8.69 5.22
N LEU A 106 14.75 -8.80 4.30
CA LEU A 106 14.47 -7.74 3.35
C LEU A 106 13.69 -6.56 3.98
N PRO A 107 13.93 -5.32 3.52
CA PRO A 107 13.14 -4.16 3.88
C PRO A 107 11.65 -4.38 3.56
N LEU A 108 10.76 -3.87 4.41
CA LEU A 108 9.32 -3.91 4.20
C LEU A 108 8.84 -2.57 3.66
N TRP A 109 8.12 -2.60 2.54
CA TRP A 109 7.36 -1.49 1.98
C TRP A 109 5.86 -1.74 2.18
N LEU A 110 5.16 -0.75 2.69
CA LEU A 110 3.71 -0.81 2.85
C LEU A 110 3.03 0.15 1.89
N ALA A 111 1.93 -0.28 1.30
CA ALA A 111 1.21 0.58 0.39
C ALA A 111 -0.30 0.34 0.45
N GLY A 112 -1.09 1.38 0.18
CA GLY A 112 -2.54 1.25 0.19
C GLY A 112 -3.27 2.33 -0.59
N PHE A 113 -4.50 2.03 -0.95
CA PHE A 113 -5.41 2.95 -1.62
C PHE A 113 -6.69 3.16 -0.81
N SER A 114 -7.10 4.42 -0.63
CA SER A 114 -8.35 4.83 0.02
C SER A 114 -8.44 4.26 1.45
N PHE A 115 -9.43 3.43 1.76
CA PHE A 115 -9.53 2.67 3.00
C PHE A 115 -8.25 1.86 3.28
N GLY A 116 -7.72 1.16 2.27
CA GLY A 116 -6.48 0.41 2.40
C GLY A 116 -5.27 1.29 2.75
N ALA A 117 -5.24 2.56 2.33
CA ALA A 117 -4.19 3.48 2.74
C ALA A 117 -4.26 3.82 4.23
N ALA A 118 -5.47 3.97 4.76
CA ALA A 118 -5.67 4.18 6.19
C ALA A 118 -5.29 2.92 7.00
N VAL A 119 -5.71 1.70 6.56
CA VAL A 119 -5.28 0.42 7.17
C VAL A 119 -3.75 0.28 7.13
N THR A 120 -3.11 0.67 6.03
CA THR A 120 -1.66 0.66 5.87
C THR A 120 -0.97 1.54 6.91
N LEU A 121 -1.47 2.76 7.11
CA LEU A 121 -0.94 3.68 8.12
C LEU A 121 -1.05 3.09 9.53
N ALA A 122 -2.20 2.51 9.90
CA ALA A 122 -2.36 1.89 11.22
C ALA A 122 -1.45 0.66 11.42
N ALA A 123 -1.26 -0.14 10.38
CA ALA A 123 -0.36 -1.28 10.44
C ALA A 123 1.11 -0.85 10.58
N SER A 124 1.51 0.27 9.97
CA SER A 124 2.88 0.78 10.04
C SER A 124 3.31 1.15 11.47
N GLU A 125 2.39 1.45 12.37
CA GLU A 125 2.70 1.68 13.79
C GLU A 125 3.06 0.39 14.55
N LYS A 126 2.74 -0.77 13.98
CA LYS A 126 2.93 -2.09 14.62
C LYS A 126 4.07 -2.90 14.01
N VAL A 127 4.60 -2.48 12.88
CA VAL A 127 5.69 -3.15 12.18
C VAL A 127 6.74 -2.15 11.72
N ASN A 128 8.01 -2.56 11.74
CA ASN A 128 9.06 -1.74 11.15
C ASN A 128 8.98 -1.84 9.63
N CYS A 129 8.55 -0.76 8.95
CA CYS A 129 8.60 -0.63 7.49
C CYS A 129 9.51 0.53 7.11
N THR A 130 10.16 0.44 5.95
CA THR A 130 11.13 1.43 5.50
C THR A 130 10.51 2.47 4.58
N GLU A 131 9.51 2.08 3.79
CA GLU A 131 8.84 2.95 2.82
C GLU A 131 7.32 2.77 2.91
N MET A 132 6.59 3.86 2.74
CA MET A 132 5.13 3.84 2.74
C MET A 132 4.56 4.65 1.58
N VAL A 133 3.60 4.07 0.84
CA VAL A 133 2.87 4.75 -0.25
C VAL A 133 1.38 4.78 0.06
N LEU A 134 0.84 5.99 0.24
CA LEU A 134 -0.57 6.23 0.56
C LEU A 134 -1.25 6.93 -0.62
N ILE A 135 -2.30 6.34 -1.18
CA ILE A 135 -3.05 6.92 -2.29
C ILE A 135 -4.46 7.26 -1.82
N ALA A 136 -4.83 8.54 -1.92
CA ALA A 136 -6.14 9.09 -1.57
C ALA A 136 -6.69 8.53 -0.25
N PRO A 137 -5.94 8.64 0.87
CA PRO A 137 -6.31 7.99 2.13
C PRO A 137 -7.59 8.58 2.72
N GLY A 138 -8.56 7.70 3.05
CA GLY A 138 -9.85 8.08 3.61
C GLY A 138 -9.84 8.34 5.12
N PHE A 139 -8.97 9.20 5.61
CA PHE A 139 -8.78 9.44 7.05
C PHE A 139 -10.00 9.99 7.77
N SER A 140 -10.75 10.92 7.14
CA SER A 140 -11.89 11.59 7.77
C SER A 140 -13.12 10.69 7.95
N ARG A 141 -13.21 9.61 7.19
CA ARG A 141 -14.40 8.74 7.17
C ARG A 141 -14.43 7.69 8.28
N MET A 142 -13.37 7.63 9.10
CA MET A 142 -13.24 6.63 10.15
C MET A 142 -12.85 7.31 11.48
N ALA A 143 -13.82 7.46 12.40
CA ALA A 143 -13.68 8.23 13.63
C ALA A 143 -12.51 7.80 14.53
N HIS A 144 -12.16 6.50 14.57
CA HIS A 144 -11.05 5.99 15.38
C HIS A 144 -9.66 6.19 14.77
N TRP A 145 -9.59 6.62 13.48
CA TRP A 145 -8.32 6.85 12.76
C TRP A 145 -7.80 8.27 12.92
N GLN A 146 -8.61 9.17 13.47
CA GLN A 146 -8.19 10.55 13.76
C GLN A 146 -7.01 10.59 14.75
N ASN A 147 -6.84 9.53 15.56
CA ASN A 147 -5.77 9.39 16.54
C ASN A 147 -4.56 8.61 16.03
N VAL A 148 -4.59 8.06 14.82
CA VAL A 148 -3.40 7.41 14.23
C VAL A 148 -2.37 8.50 13.92
N LYS A 149 -1.23 8.40 14.58
CA LYS A 149 -0.11 9.33 14.43
C LYS A 149 0.51 9.23 13.03
N SER A 150 1.67 9.78 12.81
CA SER A 150 2.37 9.81 11.52
C SER A 150 2.76 8.44 10.94
N GLY A 151 2.37 7.34 11.59
CA GLY A 151 2.85 6.00 11.26
C GLY A 151 4.26 5.75 11.78
N GLY A 152 4.72 4.52 11.64
CA GLY A 152 6.08 4.10 12.05
C GLY A 152 7.17 4.47 11.04
N VAL A 153 6.90 5.37 10.07
CA VAL A 153 7.82 5.73 8.97
C VAL A 153 8.08 7.23 9.00
N ALA A 154 9.32 7.60 8.71
CA ALA A 154 9.71 9.00 8.61
C ALA A 154 8.97 9.73 7.48
N PRO A 155 8.73 11.06 7.60
CA PRO A 155 8.04 11.85 6.57
C PRO A 155 8.67 11.70 5.18
N GLU A 156 9.99 11.71 5.08
CA GLU A 156 10.76 11.56 3.84
C GLU A 156 10.61 10.17 3.22
N SER A 157 10.26 9.16 4.00
CA SER A 157 9.98 7.79 3.55
C SER A 157 8.50 7.51 3.31
N THR A 158 7.66 8.57 3.30
CA THR A 158 6.23 8.49 3.04
C THR A 158 5.86 9.24 1.76
N LEU A 159 5.33 8.53 0.76
CA LEU A 159 4.76 9.12 -0.45
C LEU A 159 3.24 9.19 -0.33
N LEU A 160 2.70 10.40 -0.30
CA LEU A 160 1.25 10.65 -0.29
C LEU A 160 0.81 11.22 -1.64
N ILE A 161 -0.11 10.53 -2.33
CA ILE A 161 -0.63 10.94 -3.64
C ILE A 161 -2.15 11.11 -3.56
N HIS A 162 -2.67 12.19 -4.17
CA HIS A 162 -4.10 12.44 -4.23
C HIS A 162 -4.54 12.97 -5.59
N GLY A 163 -5.74 12.61 -6.04
CA GLY A 163 -6.35 13.18 -7.23
C GLY A 163 -6.94 14.56 -6.96
N GLU A 164 -6.70 15.54 -7.86
CA GLU A 164 -7.25 16.89 -7.71
C GLU A 164 -8.78 16.93 -7.68
N LYS A 165 -9.42 16.07 -8.51
CA LYS A 165 -10.88 15.98 -8.65
C LYS A 165 -11.47 14.77 -7.93
N ASP A 166 -10.85 14.36 -6.83
CA ASP A 166 -11.40 13.28 -6.01
C ASP A 166 -12.69 13.73 -5.32
N ASP A 167 -13.81 13.18 -5.77
CA ASP A 167 -15.17 13.44 -5.25
C ASP A 167 -15.59 12.44 -4.16
N THR A 168 -14.78 11.42 -3.93
CA THR A 168 -15.02 10.38 -2.94
C THR A 168 -14.31 10.66 -1.61
N VAL A 169 -13.04 11.01 -1.66
CA VAL A 169 -12.24 11.46 -0.52
C VAL A 169 -11.72 12.86 -0.83
N PRO A 170 -12.14 13.90 -0.09
CA PRO A 170 -11.71 15.27 -0.37
C PRO A 170 -10.17 15.42 -0.29
N LEU A 171 -9.57 16.09 -1.26
CA LEU A 171 -8.13 16.41 -1.23
C LEU A 171 -7.73 17.13 0.08
N ALA A 172 -8.64 17.94 0.62
CA ALA A 172 -8.44 18.64 1.89
C ALA A 172 -8.08 17.69 3.04
N ASP A 173 -8.65 16.48 3.08
CA ASP A 173 -8.36 15.49 4.12
C ASP A 173 -6.87 15.10 4.13
N SER A 174 -6.29 14.88 2.94
CA SER A 174 -4.86 14.59 2.79
C SER A 174 -3.98 15.78 3.16
N LEU A 175 -4.36 16.99 2.72
CA LEU A 175 -3.62 18.22 3.04
C LEU A 175 -3.64 18.52 4.53
N ASP A 176 -4.79 18.37 5.18
CA ASP A 176 -4.95 18.62 6.63
C ASP A 176 -4.17 17.60 7.46
N TRP A 177 -4.22 16.32 7.05
CA TRP A 177 -3.45 15.26 7.71
C TRP A 177 -1.92 15.48 7.55
N ALA A 178 -1.47 15.92 6.39
CA ALA A 178 -0.05 16.10 6.06
C ALA A 178 0.59 17.31 6.75
N ARG A 179 -0.17 18.44 6.95
CA ARG A 179 0.35 19.71 7.49
C ARG A 179 1.12 19.58 8.79
N GLY A 180 0.61 18.81 9.75
CA GLY A 180 1.26 18.66 11.05
C GLY A 180 2.33 17.56 11.09
N ARG A 181 2.69 16.98 9.93
CA ARG A 181 3.56 15.80 9.83
C ARG A 181 4.73 16.00 8.88
N GLU A 182 4.84 17.19 8.28
CA GLU A 182 5.90 17.55 7.31
C GLU A 182 5.95 16.61 6.10
N ILE A 183 4.80 15.99 5.73
CA ILE A 183 4.69 15.08 4.59
C ILE A 183 4.24 15.87 3.36
N ALA A 184 4.98 15.72 2.25
CA ALA A 184 4.59 16.31 0.98
C ALA A 184 3.41 15.56 0.35
N VAL A 185 2.45 16.30 -0.21
CA VAL A 185 1.32 15.73 -0.96
C VAL A 185 1.54 15.94 -2.45
N VAL A 186 1.60 14.85 -3.21
CA VAL A 186 1.66 14.89 -4.66
C VAL A 186 0.23 14.91 -5.20
N VAL A 187 -0.19 16.05 -5.73
CA VAL A 187 -1.52 16.20 -6.34
C VAL A 187 -1.44 15.88 -7.83
N VAL A 188 -2.30 14.98 -8.32
CA VAL A 188 -2.39 14.63 -9.74
C VAL A 188 -3.53 15.44 -10.37
N PRO A 189 -3.24 16.38 -11.28
CA PRO A 189 -4.25 17.21 -11.93
C PRO A 189 -5.29 16.36 -12.67
N GLU A 190 -6.56 16.81 -12.63
CA GLU A 190 -7.70 16.17 -13.30
C GLU A 190 -7.95 14.70 -12.91
N ALA A 191 -7.27 14.14 -11.92
CA ALA A 191 -7.50 12.77 -11.46
C ALA A 191 -8.67 12.72 -10.48
N ASP A 192 -9.60 11.80 -10.72
CA ASP A 192 -10.64 11.39 -9.79
C ASP A 192 -10.11 10.38 -8.74
N HIS A 193 -10.99 9.90 -7.86
CA HIS A 193 -10.63 8.92 -6.81
C HIS A 193 -9.94 7.66 -7.36
N PHE A 194 -10.42 7.13 -8.48
CA PHE A 194 -9.92 5.89 -9.08
C PHE A 194 -8.81 6.12 -10.12
N PHE A 195 -8.34 7.36 -10.29
CA PHE A 195 -7.32 7.73 -11.26
C PHE A 195 -7.66 7.27 -12.68
N HIS A 196 -8.93 7.37 -13.09
CA HIS A 196 -9.35 7.03 -14.44
C HIS A 196 -8.51 7.78 -15.47
N GLN A 197 -7.98 7.04 -16.47
CA GLN A 197 -7.06 7.55 -17.50
C GLN A 197 -5.74 8.15 -16.95
N ARG A 198 -5.47 8.06 -15.64
CA ARG A 198 -4.27 8.60 -14.97
C ARG A 198 -3.39 7.53 -14.31
N LEU A 199 -3.74 6.24 -14.40
CA LEU A 199 -2.98 5.14 -13.79
C LEU A 199 -1.50 5.09 -14.23
N GLN A 200 -1.20 5.47 -15.49
CA GLN A 200 0.19 5.54 -15.97
C GLN A 200 0.98 6.68 -15.32
N ILE A 201 0.32 7.79 -15.00
CA ILE A 201 0.92 8.90 -14.24
C ILE A 201 1.23 8.44 -12.84
N LEU A 202 0.27 7.79 -12.19
CA LEU A 202 0.42 7.21 -10.85
C LEU A 202 1.62 6.26 -10.80
N ARG A 203 1.70 5.27 -11.72
CA ARG A 203 2.81 4.32 -11.80
C ARG A 203 4.16 5.01 -11.98
N ARG A 204 4.22 6.06 -12.80
CA ARG A 204 5.45 6.82 -13.04
C ARG A 204 5.91 7.62 -11.82
N ILE A 205 4.97 8.23 -11.07
CA ILE A 205 5.28 8.95 -9.82
C ILE A 205 5.89 7.97 -8.81
N ILE A 206 5.21 6.86 -8.56
CA ILE A 206 5.68 5.83 -7.61
C ILE A 206 7.05 5.28 -8.03
N GLY A 207 7.21 4.90 -9.30
CA GLY A 207 8.48 4.35 -9.80
C GLY A 207 9.66 5.31 -9.67
N ARG A 208 9.46 6.61 -9.92
CA ARG A 208 10.51 7.63 -9.73
C ARG A 208 10.87 7.81 -8.27
N TRP A 209 9.86 7.88 -7.41
CA TRP A 209 10.08 8.02 -5.97
C TRP A 209 10.84 6.82 -5.40
N MET A 210 10.43 5.59 -5.74
CA MET A 210 11.12 4.37 -5.31
C MET A 210 12.57 4.30 -5.81
N ALA A 211 12.84 4.74 -7.04
CA ALA A 211 14.21 4.77 -7.58
C ALA A 211 15.13 5.71 -6.79
N GLN A 212 14.64 6.86 -6.33
CA GLN A 212 15.41 7.81 -5.51
C GLN A 212 15.76 7.20 -4.14
N HIS A 213 14.81 6.51 -3.49
CA HIS A 213 15.01 5.88 -2.17
C HIS A 213 15.95 4.66 -2.24
N ALA A 214 15.89 3.88 -3.32
CA ALA A 214 16.83 2.77 -3.55
C ALA A 214 18.29 3.24 -3.65
N VAL A 215 18.54 4.40 -4.28
CA VAL A 215 19.88 5.00 -4.40
C VAL A 215 20.36 5.51 -3.04
N ALA A 216 19.49 6.16 -2.25
CA ALA A 216 19.83 6.68 -0.93
C ALA A 216 20.20 5.55 0.06
N ALA A 217 19.46 4.44 0.04
CA ALA A 217 19.74 3.26 0.87
C ALA A 217 21.10 2.64 0.52
N ALA A 218 21.46 2.56 -0.75
CA ALA A 218 22.76 2.05 -1.19
C ALA A 218 23.93 2.97 -0.78
N ALA A 219 23.72 4.29 -0.79
CA ALA A 219 24.74 5.26 -0.38
C ALA A 219 24.97 5.28 1.15
N GLY A 220 23.91 5.08 1.96
CA GLY A 220 24.00 5.02 3.42
C GLY A 220 24.62 3.71 3.96
N ALA A 221 24.70 2.67 3.16
CA ALA A 221 25.34 1.40 3.55
C ALA A 221 26.88 1.40 3.39
N VAL A 222 27.47 2.48 2.87
CA VAL A 222 28.93 2.62 2.59
C VAL A 222 29.63 3.50 3.64
N THR A 223 28.89 4.06 4.60
CA THR A 223 29.45 4.84 5.72
C THR A 223 29.41 4.05 7.03
#